data_ba946812d88facec9d510b3f97bed13c
#
_entry.id   ba946812d88facec9d510b3f97bed13c
#
_cell.length_a   1.000
_cell.length_b   1.000
_cell.length_c   1.000
_cell.angle_alpha   90.00
_cell.angle_beta   90.00
_cell.angle_gamma   90.00
#
_symmetry.space_group_name_H-M   'P 1'
#
loop_
_entity.id
_entity.type
_entity.pdbx_description
1 polymer ?
#
loop_
_entity_poly.entity_id
_entity_poly.type
_entity_poly.pdbx_seq_one_letter_code
_entity_poly.pdbx_strand_id
1 'polypeptide(L)'
;MGLFEVLLLSVGLAMDAFAVSVCKGLASGKATIKEYLLCGTWFGAFQAAMPLAGYLAGSGFERAISRAAPWVAFILLTLIGCNMIREALGPDEEVSPGFDIKTMFLMAVATSIDALAVGITFVAVPVEIIDSGRLVNVILAVVIIGVATCMISMAGVAAGSAFGDRYRKGSGIMGGIILLIIGLHSLITHLM
;
A
#
# COMPACT_ATOMS: atom_id res chain seq x y z
N MET A 1 20.34 9.25 -7.42
CA MET A 1 19.84 8.73 -6.11
C MET A 1 20.66 7.51 -5.73
N GLY A 2 21.31 7.56 -4.54
CA GLY A 2 22.08 6.43 -4.03
C GLY A 2 21.23 5.44 -3.23
N LEU A 3 21.86 4.37 -2.75
CA LEU A 3 21.21 3.31 -1.98
C LEU A 3 20.45 3.84 -0.74
N PHE A 4 21.05 4.76 0.01
CA PHE A 4 20.43 5.32 1.22
C PHE A 4 19.15 6.09 0.92
N GLU A 5 19.12 6.87 -0.15
CA GLU A 5 17.93 7.60 -0.59
C GLU A 5 16.81 6.65 -1.04
N VAL A 6 17.18 5.56 -1.74
CA VAL A 6 16.22 4.53 -2.14
C VAL A 6 15.63 3.80 -0.92
N LEU A 7 16.44 3.52 0.10
CA LEU A 7 15.96 2.92 1.35
C LEU A 7 14.99 3.84 2.10
N LEU A 8 15.31 5.13 2.22
CA LEU A 8 14.40 6.11 2.83
C LEU A 8 13.09 6.24 2.05
N LEU A 9 13.19 6.31 0.72
CA LEU A 9 12.03 6.34 -0.17
C LEU A 9 11.18 5.08 -0.01
N SER A 10 11.80 3.90 0.10
CA SER A 10 11.12 2.63 0.30
C SER A 10 10.30 2.59 1.57
N VAL A 11 10.84 3.12 2.67
CA VAL A 11 10.12 3.23 3.94
C VAL A 11 8.94 4.22 3.80
N GLY A 12 9.17 5.38 3.18
CA GLY A 12 8.10 6.36 2.95
C GLY A 12 6.93 5.77 2.15
N LEU A 13 7.22 5.17 1.00
CA LEU A 13 6.23 4.53 0.13
C LEU A 13 5.51 3.34 0.80
N ALA A 14 6.17 2.64 1.72
CA ALA A 14 5.56 1.52 2.43
C ALA A 14 4.57 1.93 3.53
N MET A 15 4.50 3.21 3.92
CA MET A 15 3.66 3.66 5.03
C MET A 15 2.17 3.47 4.77
N ASP A 16 1.70 3.73 3.54
CA ASP A 16 0.29 3.52 3.18
C ASP A 16 -0.06 2.03 3.23
N ALA A 17 0.80 1.17 2.68
CA ALA A 17 0.64 -0.27 2.76
C ALA A 17 0.69 -0.79 4.20
N PHE A 18 1.56 -0.22 5.05
CA PHE A 18 1.61 -0.51 6.48
C PHE A 18 0.28 -0.18 7.18
N ALA A 19 -0.23 1.04 6.98
CA ALA A 19 -1.47 1.48 7.60
C ALA A 19 -2.67 0.60 7.21
N VAL A 20 -2.79 0.28 5.91
CA VAL A 20 -3.81 -0.64 5.40
C VAL A 20 -3.62 -2.05 5.97
N SER A 21 -2.38 -2.52 6.10
CA SER A 21 -2.06 -3.82 6.70
C SER A 21 -2.43 -3.91 8.18
N VAL A 22 -2.21 -2.82 8.94
CA VAL A 22 -2.69 -2.71 10.33
C VAL A 22 -4.21 -2.84 10.40
N CYS A 23 -4.94 -2.15 9.51
CA CYS A 23 -6.40 -2.26 9.45
C CYS A 23 -6.87 -3.69 9.15
N LYS A 24 -6.17 -4.40 8.26
CA LYS A 24 -6.45 -5.81 7.95
C LYS A 24 -6.17 -6.72 9.14
N GLY A 25 -5.03 -6.54 9.80
CA GLY A 25 -4.69 -7.27 11.01
C GLY A 25 -5.72 -7.07 12.13
N LEU A 26 -6.17 -5.82 12.32
CA LEU A 26 -7.24 -5.47 13.27
C LEU A 26 -8.54 -6.23 12.96
N ALA A 27 -8.96 -6.24 11.69
CA ALA A 27 -10.19 -6.89 11.26
C ALA A 27 -10.14 -8.43 11.35
N SER A 28 -8.96 -9.02 11.12
CA SER A 28 -8.73 -10.46 11.20
C SER A 28 -8.74 -10.99 12.64
N GLY A 29 -8.37 -10.16 13.61
CA GLY A 29 -8.12 -10.60 14.98
C GLY A 29 -6.86 -11.46 15.03
N LYS A 30 -6.98 -12.80 15.02
CA LYS A 30 -5.81 -13.71 14.94
C LYS A 30 -5.42 -13.96 13.49
N ALA A 31 -4.50 -13.15 12.96
CA ALA A 31 -4.01 -13.35 11.62
C ALA A 31 -3.19 -14.64 11.50
N THR A 32 -3.43 -15.38 10.41
CA THR A 32 -2.70 -16.59 10.06
C THR A 32 -1.43 -16.26 9.27
N ILE A 33 -0.47 -17.19 9.21
CA ILE A 33 0.75 -17.03 8.39
C ILE A 33 0.39 -16.77 6.91
N LYS A 34 -0.69 -17.37 6.41
CA LYS A 34 -1.17 -17.14 5.04
C LYS A 34 -1.57 -15.68 4.82
N GLU A 35 -2.25 -15.05 5.79
CA GLU A 35 -2.68 -13.65 5.72
C GLU A 35 -1.48 -12.69 5.76
N TYR A 36 -0.47 -12.98 6.61
CA TYR A 36 0.78 -12.23 6.60
C TYR A 36 1.45 -12.25 5.22
N LEU A 37 1.66 -13.46 4.68
CA LEU A 37 2.31 -13.65 3.39
C LEU A 37 1.48 -13.05 2.24
N LEU A 38 0.16 -13.23 2.27
CA LEU A 38 -0.72 -12.69 1.26
C LEU A 38 -0.64 -11.17 1.24
N CYS A 39 -0.74 -10.51 2.40
CA CYS A 39 -0.66 -9.06 2.52
C CYS A 39 0.71 -8.54 2.06
N GLY A 40 1.81 -9.13 2.59
CA GLY A 40 3.16 -8.74 2.22
C GLY A 40 3.44 -8.92 0.73
N THR A 41 3.07 -10.07 0.15
CA THR A 41 3.31 -10.33 -1.27
C THR A 41 2.48 -9.44 -2.20
N TRP A 42 1.20 -9.20 -1.90
CA TRP A 42 0.38 -8.29 -2.70
C TRP A 42 0.92 -6.87 -2.68
N PHE A 43 1.10 -6.29 -1.50
CA PHE A 43 1.60 -4.91 -1.40
C PHE A 43 3.03 -4.79 -1.93
N GLY A 44 3.92 -5.73 -1.59
CA GLY A 44 5.30 -5.71 -2.08
C GLY A 44 5.39 -5.86 -3.60
N ALA A 45 4.61 -6.77 -4.21
CA ALA A 45 4.62 -6.96 -5.65
C ALA A 45 4.10 -5.72 -6.40
N PHE A 46 3.00 -5.10 -5.94
CA PHE A 46 2.48 -3.89 -6.55
C PHE A 46 3.41 -2.70 -6.33
N GLN A 47 4.01 -2.59 -5.15
CA GLN A 47 4.96 -1.53 -4.84
C GLN A 47 6.27 -1.64 -5.63
N ALA A 48 6.62 -2.83 -6.13
CA ALA A 48 7.71 -3.01 -7.09
C ALA A 48 7.27 -2.78 -8.53
N ALA A 49 6.10 -3.31 -8.92
CA ALA A 49 5.60 -3.24 -10.29
C ALA A 49 5.23 -1.83 -10.73
N MET A 50 4.63 -1.04 -9.82
CA MET A 50 4.17 0.31 -10.15
C MET A 50 5.31 1.29 -10.50
N PRO A 51 6.41 1.41 -9.73
CA PRO A 51 7.49 2.30 -10.14
C PRO A 51 8.22 1.79 -11.39
N LEU A 52 8.26 0.48 -11.62
CA LEU A 52 8.78 -0.04 -12.88
C LEU A 52 7.88 0.37 -14.05
N ALA A 53 6.57 0.26 -13.91
CA ALA A 53 5.60 0.72 -14.92
C ALA A 53 5.72 2.24 -15.14
N GLY A 54 5.87 3.03 -14.07
CA GLY A 54 6.08 4.48 -14.15
C GLY A 54 7.36 4.84 -14.90
N TYR A 55 8.45 4.14 -14.61
CA TYR A 55 9.72 4.33 -15.33
C TYR A 55 9.59 4.01 -16.84
N LEU A 56 8.91 2.91 -17.19
CA LEU A 56 8.69 2.51 -18.58
C LEU A 56 7.73 3.45 -19.31
N ALA A 57 6.72 3.99 -18.62
CA ALA A 57 5.80 4.99 -19.18
C ALA A 57 6.50 6.33 -19.48
N GLY A 58 7.55 6.64 -18.74
CA GLY A 58 8.33 7.85 -18.91
C GLY A 58 7.60 9.14 -18.50
N SER A 59 8.26 10.29 -18.72
CA SER A 59 7.77 11.61 -18.27
C SER A 59 6.51 12.11 -18.98
N GLY A 60 6.10 11.49 -20.08
CA GLY A 60 4.93 11.93 -20.88
C GLY A 60 3.59 11.85 -20.13
N PHE A 61 3.47 10.94 -19.16
CA PHE A 61 2.23 10.69 -18.41
C PHE A 61 2.21 11.28 -17.00
N GLU A 62 3.29 11.91 -16.55
CA GLU A 62 3.47 12.41 -15.19
C GLU A 62 2.28 13.27 -14.70
N ARG A 63 1.86 14.25 -15.50
CA ARG A 63 0.76 15.16 -15.14
C ARG A 63 -0.59 14.45 -15.02
N ALA A 64 -0.86 13.48 -15.88
CA ALA A 64 -2.12 12.74 -15.86
C ALA A 64 -2.18 11.84 -14.62
N ILE A 65 -1.09 11.13 -14.33
CA ILE A 65 -0.97 10.23 -13.17
C ILE A 65 -1.04 11.02 -11.86
N SER A 66 -0.23 12.07 -11.70
CA SER A 66 -0.21 12.89 -10.49
C SER A 66 -1.57 13.52 -10.19
N ARG A 67 -2.34 13.90 -11.21
CA ARG A 67 -3.68 14.46 -11.04
C ARG A 67 -4.74 13.41 -10.69
N ALA A 68 -4.66 12.21 -11.26
CA ALA A 68 -5.67 11.17 -11.08
C ALA A 68 -5.44 10.33 -9.81
N ALA A 69 -4.17 10.11 -9.42
CA ALA A 69 -3.77 9.23 -8.33
C ALA A 69 -4.51 9.47 -7.00
N PRO A 70 -4.60 10.70 -6.47
CA PRO A 70 -5.26 10.93 -5.17
C PRO A 70 -6.75 10.65 -5.21
N TRP A 71 -7.41 10.94 -6.34
CA TRP A 71 -8.83 10.65 -6.51
C TRP A 71 -9.10 9.14 -6.54
N VAL A 72 -8.27 8.38 -7.27
CA VAL A 72 -8.41 6.92 -7.34
C VAL A 72 -8.15 6.30 -5.97
N ALA A 73 -7.08 6.71 -5.28
CA ALA A 73 -6.77 6.24 -3.93
C ALA A 73 -7.91 6.56 -2.94
N PHE A 74 -8.42 7.79 -2.94
CA PHE A 74 -9.54 8.21 -2.10
C PHE A 74 -10.80 7.36 -2.34
N ILE A 75 -11.20 7.18 -3.60
CA ILE A 75 -12.38 6.38 -3.95
C ILE A 75 -12.21 4.94 -3.48
N LEU A 76 -11.06 4.32 -3.77
CA LEU A 76 -10.81 2.92 -3.41
C LEU A 76 -10.75 2.73 -1.89
N LEU A 77 -10.02 3.55 -1.16
CA LEU A 77 -9.92 3.47 0.30
C LEU A 77 -11.27 3.75 0.98
N THR A 78 -12.06 4.67 0.42
CA THR A 78 -13.43 4.95 0.90
C THR A 78 -14.34 3.74 0.71
N LEU A 79 -14.35 3.12 -0.46
CA LEU A 79 -15.15 1.93 -0.74
C LEU A 79 -14.78 0.77 0.20
N ILE A 80 -13.49 0.53 0.39
CA ILE A 80 -12.99 -0.54 1.26
C ILE A 80 -13.30 -0.24 2.73
N GLY A 81 -13.05 0.98 3.19
CA GLY A 81 -13.34 1.42 4.56
C GLY A 81 -14.83 1.32 4.90
N CYS A 82 -15.70 1.77 4.01
CA CYS A 82 -17.15 1.63 4.17
C CYS A 82 -17.59 0.16 4.22
N ASN A 83 -17.00 -0.70 3.36
CA ASN A 83 -17.30 -2.13 3.38
C ASN A 83 -16.87 -2.78 4.69
N MET A 84 -15.68 -2.47 5.21
CA MET A 84 -15.21 -2.96 6.51
C MET A 84 -16.13 -2.56 7.66
N ILE A 85 -16.59 -1.30 7.68
CA ILE A 85 -17.54 -0.83 8.71
C ILE A 85 -18.87 -1.58 8.59
N ARG A 86 -19.37 -1.76 7.36
CA ARG A 86 -20.63 -2.47 7.11
C ARG A 86 -20.55 -3.94 7.55
N GLU A 87 -19.45 -4.63 7.26
CA GLU A 87 -19.20 -6.00 7.71
C GLU A 87 -19.11 -6.09 9.23
N ALA A 88 -18.44 -5.14 9.89
CA ALA A 88 -18.32 -5.12 11.35
C ALA A 88 -19.64 -4.82 12.09
N LEU A 89 -20.59 -4.13 11.44
CA LEU A 89 -21.93 -3.83 11.97
C LEU A 89 -22.97 -4.90 11.61
N GLY A 90 -22.65 -5.81 10.68
CA GLY A 90 -23.52 -6.91 10.30
C GLY A 90 -23.74 -7.94 11.41
N PRO A 91 -24.77 -8.80 11.28
CA PRO A 91 -24.95 -9.95 12.18
C PRO A 91 -23.75 -10.88 12.10
N ASP A 92 -23.48 -11.61 13.19
CA ASP A 92 -22.29 -12.45 13.43
C ASP A 92 -22.11 -13.67 12.46
N GLU A 93 -22.54 -13.58 11.21
CA GLU A 93 -22.20 -14.53 10.17
C GLU A 93 -20.76 -14.25 9.73
N GLU A 94 -19.88 -15.21 9.93
CA GLU A 94 -18.47 -15.30 9.57
C GLU A 94 -17.90 -14.05 8.86
N VAL A 95 -17.45 -13.07 9.65
CA VAL A 95 -16.76 -11.89 9.12
C VAL A 95 -15.55 -12.39 8.35
N SER A 96 -15.70 -12.53 7.04
CA SER A 96 -14.56 -12.81 6.19
C SER A 96 -13.58 -11.64 6.35
N PRO A 97 -12.36 -11.87 6.79
CA PRO A 97 -11.41 -10.77 7.11
C PRO A 97 -10.97 -9.96 5.87
N GLY A 98 -11.72 -10.09 4.76
CA GLY A 98 -11.51 -9.31 3.54
C GLY A 98 -10.13 -9.54 2.88
N PHE A 99 -9.54 -10.73 3.08
CA PHE A 99 -8.34 -11.17 2.37
C PHE A 99 -8.67 -11.85 1.02
N ASP A 100 -9.86 -11.59 0.49
CA ASP A 100 -10.21 -12.02 -0.84
C ASP A 100 -9.36 -11.30 -1.91
N ILE A 101 -9.12 -11.99 -3.01
CA ILE A 101 -8.22 -11.53 -4.07
C ILE A 101 -8.64 -10.16 -4.61
N LYS A 102 -9.94 -9.91 -4.76
CA LYS A 102 -10.47 -8.65 -5.28
C LYS A 102 -10.15 -7.47 -4.35
N THR A 103 -10.40 -7.63 -3.06
CA THR A 103 -10.13 -6.60 -2.05
C THR A 103 -8.62 -6.35 -1.94
N MET A 104 -7.80 -7.41 -1.91
CA MET A 104 -6.33 -7.29 -1.86
C MET A 104 -5.78 -6.58 -3.09
N PHE A 105 -6.29 -6.90 -4.28
CA PHE A 105 -5.92 -6.22 -5.53
C PHE A 105 -6.24 -4.72 -5.47
N LEU A 106 -7.48 -4.37 -5.10
CA LEU A 106 -7.90 -2.96 -5.03
C LEU A 106 -7.07 -2.16 -4.01
N MET A 107 -6.80 -2.76 -2.84
CA MET A 107 -5.96 -2.13 -1.83
C MET A 107 -4.52 -1.95 -2.31
N ALA A 108 -3.93 -2.97 -2.95
CA ALA A 108 -2.58 -2.91 -3.46
C ALA A 108 -2.44 -1.84 -4.55
N VAL A 109 -3.42 -1.73 -5.45
CA VAL A 109 -3.47 -0.64 -6.45
C VAL A 109 -3.56 0.71 -5.74
N ALA A 110 -4.49 0.87 -4.77
CA ALA A 110 -4.70 2.14 -4.09
C ALA A 110 -3.46 2.65 -3.35
N THR A 111 -2.72 1.74 -2.71
CA THR A 111 -1.52 2.07 -1.90
C THR A 111 -0.24 2.19 -2.71
N SER A 112 -0.23 1.84 -4.00
CA SER A 112 0.97 1.87 -4.84
C SER A 112 0.90 2.84 -6.03
N ILE A 113 -0.13 3.68 -6.08
CA ILE A 113 -0.27 4.69 -7.14
C ILE A 113 0.80 5.77 -7.02
N ASP A 114 1.19 6.15 -5.82
CA ASP A 114 2.30 7.06 -5.54
C ASP A 114 3.65 6.50 -6.01
N ALA A 115 3.86 5.20 -5.87
CA ALA A 115 5.04 4.51 -6.38
C ALA A 115 5.13 4.58 -7.93
N LEU A 116 4.01 4.62 -8.63
CA LEU A 116 3.98 4.84 -10.07
C LEU A 116 4.57 6.23 -10.42
N ALA A 117 4.18 7.27 -9.69
CA ALA A 117 4.71 8.62 -9.87
C ALA A 117 6.22 8.66 -9.57
N VAL A 118 6.67 7.99 -8.51
CA VAL A 118 8.10 7.85 -8.19
C VAL A 118 8.86 7.15 -9.32
N GLY A 119 8.30 6.12 -9.93
CA GLY A 119 8.93 5.46 -11.09
C GLY A 119 9.16 6.41 -12.26
N ILE A 120 8.25 7.33 -12.52
CA ILE A 120 8.43 8.37 -13.52
C ILE A 120 9.61 9.30 -13.16
N THR A 121 9.78 9.64 -11.89
CA THR A 121 10.89 10.48 -11.44
C THR A 121 12.25 9.83 -11.66
N PHE A 122 12.34 8.48 -11.68
CA PHE A 122 13.57 7.76 -12.00
C PHE A 122 14.06 8.00 -13.44
N VAL A 123 13.20 8.53 -14.32
CA VAL A 123 13.60 8.96 -15.68
C VAL A 123 14.39 10.27 -15.60
N ALA A 124 13.96 11.20 -14.76
CA ALA A 124 14.58 12.52 -14.60
C ALA A 124 15.78 12.49 -13.64
N VAL A 125 15.68 11.73 -12.55
CA VAL A 125 16.70 11.60 -11.51
C VAL A 125 17.28 10.18 -11.56
N PRO A 126 18.46 9.96 -12.17
CA PRO A 126 19.04 8.64 -12.28
C PRO A 126 19.29 7.99 -10.92
N VAL A 127 18.94 6.70 -10.84
CA VAL A 127 19.28 5.85 -9.68
C VAL A 127 20.67 5.27 -9.92
N GLU A 128 21.56 5.40 -8.92
CA GLU A 128 22.95 4.97 -8.95
C GLU A 128 23.27 4.21 -7.64
N ILE A 129 22.90 2.93 -7.60
CA ILE A 129 23.13 2.05 -6.44
C ILE A 129 24.44 1.32 -6.60
N ILE A 130 24.71 0.86 -7.81
CA ILE A 130 25.92 0.14 -8.19
C ILE A 130 26.49 0.72 -9.49
N ASP A 131 27.77 0.46 -9.74
CA ASP A 131 28.43 0.85 -10.99
C ASP A 131 27.97 -0.07 -12.13
N SER A 132 26.75 0.18 -12.63
CA SER A 132 26.09 -0.62 -13.65
C SER A 132 25.13 0.22 -14.50
N GLY A 133 24.55 -0.40 -15.52
CA GLY A 133 23.61 0.29 -16.40
C GLY A 133 22.36 0.82 -15.68
N ARG A 134 21.79 1.90 -16.21
CA ARG A 134 20.62 2.60 -15.64
C ARG A 134 19.44 1.67 -15.34
N LEU A 135 19.12 0.77 -16.27
CA LEU A 135 18.01 -0.17 -16.10
C LEU A 135 18.25 -1.12 -14.92
N VAL A 136 19.49 -1.59 -14.73
CA VAL A 136 19.86 -2.47 -13.62
C VAL A 136 19.66 -1.76 -12.28
N ASN A 137 20.09 -0.52 -12.18
CA ASN A 137 19.88 0.30 -10.98
C ASN A 137 18.40 0.54 -10.67
N VAL A 138 17.58 0.78 -11.69
CA VAL A 138 16.12 0.91 -11.51
C VAL A 138 15.51 -0.42 -11.05
N ILE A 139 15.90 -1.55 -11.63
CA ILE A 139 15.43 -2.87 -11.20
C ILE A 139 15.82 -3.12 -9.73
N LEU A 140 17.04 -2.80 -9.33
CA LEU A 140 17.48 -2.92 -7.94
C LEU A 140 16.63 -2.04 -7.01
N ALA A 141 16.39 -0.78 -7.39
CA ALA A 141 15.57 0.12 -6.61
C ALA A 141 14.13 -0.42 -6.41
N VAL A 142 13.48 -0.88 -7.48
CA VAL A 142 12.10 -1.40 -7.37
C VAL A 142 12.02 -2.70 -6.57
N VAL A 143 13.06 -3.54 -6.64
CA VAL A 143 13.16 -4.75 -5.80
C VAL A 143 13.32 -4.38 -4.33
N ILE A 144 14.17 -3.40 -4.01
CA ILE A 144 14.36 -2.90 -2.64
C ILE A 144 13.03 -2.34 -2.11
N ILE A 145 12.33 -1.52 -2.90
CA ILE A 145 11.02 -0.95 -2.55
C ILE A 145 10.02 -2.08 -2.27
N GLY A 146 9.92 -3.06 -3.16
CA GLY A 146 9.00 -4.19 -3.01
C GLY A 146 9.27 -5.05 -1.79
N VAL A 147 10.53 -5.39 -1.53
CA VAL A 147 10.95 -6.18 -0.37
C VAL A 147 10.70 -5.40 0.94
N ALA A 148 11.07 -4.13 0.99
CA ALA A 148 10.81 -3.29 2.15
C ALA A 148 9.31 -3.19 2.45
N THR A 149 8.49 -2.94 1.42
CA THR A 149 7.03 -2.89 1.57
C THR A 149 6.46 -4.23 2.01
N CYS A 150 6.92 -5.34 1.47
CA CYS A 150 6.51 -6.68 1.91
C CYS A 150 6.74 -6.89 3.41
N MET A 151 7.96 -6.60 3.89
CA MET A 151 8.32 -6.74 5.31
C MET A 151 7.52 -5.80 6.21
N ILE A 152 7.39 -4.54 5.81
CA ILE A 152 6.66 -3.51 6.56
C ILE A 152 5.17 -3.84 6.62
N SER A 153 4.58 -4.33 5.52
CA SER A 153 3.17 -4.75 5.50
C SER A 153 2.91 -5.97 6.37
N MET A 154 3.82 -6.96 6.38
CA MET A 154 3.71 -8.10 7.30
C MET A 154 3.78 -7.64 8.76
N ALA A 155 4.68 -6.70 9.09
CA ALA A 155 4.74 -6.09 10.42
C ALA A 155 3.45 -5.32 10.76
N GLY A 156 2.83 -4.66 9.78
CA GLY A 156 1.54 -4.00 9.92
C GLY A 156 0.42 -4.97 10.30
N VAL A 157 0.30 -6.10 9.59
CA VAL A 157 -0.67 -7.15 9.95
C VAL A 157 -0.40 -7.68 11.35
N ALA A 158 0.88 -7.90 11.73
CA ALA A 158 1.25 -8.37 13.07
C ALA A 158 0.81 -7.37 14.16
N ALA A 159 1.12 -6.09 13.96
CA ALA A 159 0.71 -5.04 14.88
C ALA A 159 -0.83 -4.97 14.99
N GLY A 160 -1.54 -4.97 13.86
CA GLY A 160 -3.00 -4.95 13.84
C GLY A 160 -3.63 -6.16 14.53
N SER A 161 -3.15 -7.37 14.26
CA SER A 161 -3.71 -8.59 14.82
C SER A 161 -3.49 -8.70 16.35
N ALA A 162 -2.37 -8.18 16.86
CA ALA A 162 -2.11 -8.14 18.30
C ALA A 162 -3.16 -7.32 19.08
N PHE A 163 -3.71 -6.28 18.46
CA PHE A 163 -4.79 -5.47 19.03
C PHE A 163 -6.19 -6.00 18.69
N GLY A 164 -6.37 -6.56 17.50
CA GLY A 164 -7.65 -7.05 16.97
C GLY A 164 -8.23 -8.23 17.77
N ASP A 165 -7.39 -9.09 18.31
CA ASP A 165 -7.81 -10.25 19.14
C ASP A 165 -8.56 -9.81 20.41
N ARG A 166 -8.28 -8.60 20.90
CA ARG A 166 -8.89 -8.06 22.13
C ARG A 166 -10.23 -7.36 21.90
N TYR A 167 -10.50 -6.86 20.68
CA TYR A 167 -11.67 -6.01 20.38
C TYR A 167 -12.27 -6.28 19.00
N ARG A 168 -12.64 -7.52 18.70
CA ARG A 168 -13.00 -8.01 17.35
C ARG A 168 -14.03 -7.16 16.57
N LYS A 169 -15.16 -6.75 17.19
CA LYS A 169 -16.15 -5.88 16.53
C LYS A 169 -15.69 -4.43 16.40
N GLY A 170 -15.09 -3.90 17.45
CA GLY A 170 -14.59 -2.51 17.45
C GLY A 170 -13.42 -2.30 16.48
N SER A 171 -12.58 -3.34 16.28
CA SER A 171 -11.40 -3.24 15.42
C SER A 171 -11.73 -3.16 13.93
N GLY A 172 -12.79 -3.83 13.46
CA GLY A 172 -13.27 -3.70 12.07
C GLY A 172 -13.79 -2.29 11.76
N ILE A 173 -14.55 -1.71 12.69
CA ILE A 173 -15.04 -0.31 12.58
C ILE A 173 -13.85 0.65 12.61
N MET A 174 -12.92 0.46 13.55
CA MET A 174 -11.73 1.32 13.68
C MET A 174 -10.84 1.26 12.44
N GLY A 175 -10.61 0.05 11.90
CA GLY A 175 -9.87 -0.12 10.65
C GLY A 175 -10.52 0.60 9.47
N GLY A 176 -11.84 0.47 9.32
CA GLY A 176 -12.59 1.18 8.28
C GLY A 176 -12.51 2.70 8.43
N ILE A 177 -12.64 3.23 9.65
CA ILE A 177 -12.50 4.67 9.92
C ILE A 177 -11.09 5.16 9.58
N ILE A 178 -10.04 4.40 9.94
CA ILE A 178 -8.65 4.75 9.61
C ILE A 178 -8.47 4.82 8.09
N LEU A 179 -9.01 3.87 7.33
CA LEU A 179 -8.94 3.90 5.85
C LEU A 179 -9.64 5.13 5.27
N LEU A 180 -10.79 5.52 5.81
CA LEU A 180 -11.49 6.74 5.39
C LEU A 180 -10.66 7.99 5.67
N ILE A 181 -10.02 8.06 6.85
CA ILE A 181 -9.16 9.19 7.23
C ILE A 181 -7.94 9.25 6.31
N ILE A 182 -7.29 8.12 6.03
CA ILE A 182 -6.11 8.06 5.13
C ILE A 182 -6.51 8.52 3.73
N GLY A 183 -7.61 7.99 3.18
CA GLY A 183 -8.08 8.40 1.87
C GLY A 183 -8.38 9.89 1.78
N LEU A 184 -9.06 10.44 2.79
CA LEU A 184 -9.38 11.87 2.86
C LEU A 184 -8.12 12.72 3.02
N HIS A 185 -7.19 12.30 3.88
CA HIS A 185 -5.93 13.00 4.09
C HIS A 185 -5.10 13.06 2.80
N SER A 186 -4.97 11.92 2.10
CA SER A 186 -4.27 11.85 0.81
C SER A 186 -4.87 12.81 -0.22
N LEU A 187 -6.20 12.88 -0.31
CA LEU A 187 -6.88 13.80 -1.23
C LEU A 187 -6.65 15.26 -0.86
N ILE A 188 -6.81 15.63 0.42
CA ILE A 188 -6.63 17.02 0.89
C ILE A 188 -5.20 17.50 0.66
N THR A 189 -4.21 16.69 1.03
CA THR A 189 -2.79 17.03 0.88
C THR A 189 -2.40 17.28 -0.58
N HIS A 190 -3.12 16.66 -1.51
CA HIS A 190 -2.87 16.85 -2.94
C HIS A 190 -3.61 18.05 -3.55
N LEU A 191 -4.72 18.47 -2.95
CA LEU A 191 -5.52 19.62 -3.42
C LEU A 191 -5.01 20.97 -2.87
N MET A 192 -4.23 20.93 -1.79
CA MET A 192 -3.58 22.13 -1.20
C MET A 192 -2.21 22.38 -1.79
#